data_c3b1efd3da9c2555879b6785a147c148
#
_entry.id   c3b1efd3da9c2555879b6785a147c148
#
_cell.length_a   1.000
_cell.length_b   1.000
_cell.length_c   1.000
_cell.angle_alpha   90.00
_cell.angle_beta   90.00
_cell.angle_gamma   90.00
#
_symmetry.space_group_name_H-M   'P 1'
#
loop_
_entity.id
_entity.type
_entity.pdbx_description
1 polymer ?
#
loop_
_entity_poly.entity_id
_entity_poly.type
_entity_poly.pdbx_seq_one_letter_code
_entity_poly.pdbx_strand_id
1 'polypeptide(L)'
;MVSRTDVLDRQALASASRHMGEVAWPTIILGLVLGVSYIATVAMALTGVLSLLPAVPIVALLTYLNYTVLHESVHGSIIGNRQSLRWINKALGYMAAWILMIPLTAHRHEHTAHHRHTNDEAADPDFHIGQMRNSLPAAVRATMQTCISQFSFYSKNRWMKAPPKQNLYLCLEVAAALIPRLAVFAAGYWVEALALFVLAWLIGATVLLYLFAYVVHRPHEQVGRYVDTSTVLLPGPLHKLVTWLWMFQNYHSVHHLFPRVPFYKYAKLYQEIEDIMVAKGAPIYHVTLRGLEPSSARLAT
;
A
#
# COMPACT_ATOMS: atom_id res chain seq x y z
N MET A 1 28.41 7.06 -26.51
CA MET A 1 27.93 8.23 -25.75
C MET A 1 26.86 7.76 -24.77
N VAL A 2 27.00 8.10 -23.48
CA VAL A 2 25.94 7.83 -22.48
C VAL A 2 24.82 8.82 -22.74
N SER A 3 23.58 8.36 -22.83
CA SER A 3 22.44 9.25 -23.09
C SER A 3 22.20 10.18 -21.86
N ARG A 4 21.64 11.38 -22.10
CA ARG A 4 21.22 12.29 -21.00
C ARG A 4 20.27 11.59 -20.04
N THR A 5 19.41 10.74 -20.55
CA THR A 5 18.46 9.91 -19.82
C THR A 5 19.17 8.99 -18.83
N ASP A 6 20.25 8.31 -19.25
CA ASP A 6 21.02 7.40 -18.39
C ASP A 6 21.80 8.14 -17.28
N VAL A 7 22.18 9.39 -17.51
CA VAL A 7 22.85 10.23 -16.50
C VAL A 7 21.87 10.58 -15.39
N LEU A 8 20.65 11.04 -15.74
CA LEU A 8 19.61 11.39 -14.77
C LEU A 8 19.18 10.17 -13.95
N ASP A 9 19.04 9.00 -14.56
CA ASP A 9 18.69 7.76 -13.86
C ASP A 9 19.76 7.35 -12.85
N ARG A 10 21.04 7.49 -13.20
CA ARG A 10 22.14 7.23 -12.26
C ARG A 10 22.19 8.23 -11.10
N GLN A 11 21.90 9.50 -11.35
CA GLN A 11 21.84 10.54 -10.30
C GLN A 11 20.68 10.23 -9.35
N ALA A 12 19.48 9.94 -9.85
CA ALA A 12 18.33 9.56 -9.03
C ALA A 12 18.61 8.32 -8.19
N LEU A 13 19.23 7.28 -8.78
CA LEU A 13 19.62 6.07 -8.05
C LEU A 13 20.67 6.36 -6.98
N ALA A 14 21.65 7.22 -7.24
CA ALA A 14 22.67 7.62 -6.26
C ALA A 14 22.04 8.35 -5.06
N SER A 15 21.03 9.23 -5.30
CA SER A 15 20.26 9.86 -4.23
C SER A 15 19.45 8.82 -3.45
N ALA A 16 18.70 7.96 -4.12
CA ALA A 16 17.91 6.91 -3.47
C ALA A 16 18.76 5.96 -2.62
N SER A 17 19.97 5.62 -3.08
CA SER A 17 20.87 4.71 -2.36
C SER A 17 21.28 5.22 -0.98
N ARG A 18 21.30 6.54 -0.77
CA ARG A 18 21.56 7.14 0.56
C ARG A 18 20.43 6.93 1.55
N HIS A 19 19.24 6.62 1.06
CA HIS A 19 18.03 6.41 1.86
C HIS A 19 17.67 4.94 2.06
N MET A 20 18.39 4.02 1.42
CA MET A 20 18.20 2.56 1.51
C MET A 20 19.26 1.90 2.38
N GLY A 21 19.00 0.66 2.80
CA GLY A 21 20.00 -0.21 3.43
C GLY A 21 20.06 -0.16 4.95
N GLU A 22 19.52 0.88 5.58
CA GLU A 22 19.36 0.95 7.04
C GLU A 22 18.11 0.22 7.50
N VAL A 23 18.09 -0.18 8.78
CA VAL A 23 16.88 -0.74 9.42
C VAL A 23 15.86 0.38 9.61
N ALA A 24 14.65 0.16 9.12
CA ALA A 24 13.55 1.13 9.21
C ALA A 24 12.85 1.01 10.59
N TRP A 25 13.50 1.47 11.65
CA TRP A 25 12.94 1.46 13.01
C TRP A 25 11.56 2.11 13.11
N PRO A 26 11.28 3.25 12.45
CA PRO A 26 9.92 3.82 12.46
C PRO A 26 8.87 2.85 11.93
N THR A 27 9.16 2.07 10.89
CA THR A 27 8.22 1.06 10.35
C THR A 27 8.02 -0.10 11.33
N ILE A 28 9.08 -0.53 12.02
CA ILE A 28 8.99 -1.60 13.04
C ILE A 28 8.11 -1.14 14.20
N ILE A 29 8.35 0.05 14.74
CA ILE A 29 7.55 0.62 15.83
C ILE A 29 6.10 0.80 15.40
N LEU A 30 5.88 1.38 14.21
CA LEU A 30 4.54 1.53 13.63
C LEU A 30 3.82 0.19 13.57
N GLY A 31 4.46 -0.85 13.02
CA GLY A 31 3.86 -2.19 12.91
C GLY A 31 3.47 -2.77 14.26
N LEU A 32 4.34 -2.68 15.26
CA LEU A 32 4.03 -3.15 16.63
C LEU A 32 2.85 -2.38 17.24
N VAL A 33 2.87 -1.05 17.15
CA VAL A 33 1.78 -0.21 17.68
C VAL A 33 0.46 -0.54 16.99
N LEU A 34 0.44 -0.62 15.66
CA LEU A 34 -0.78 -0.90 14.91
C LEU A 34 -1.31 -2.31 15.20
N GLY A 35 -0.42 -3.31 15.28
CA GLY A 35 -0.81 -4.69 15.60
C GLY A 35 -1.43 -4.81 17.00
N VAL A 36 -0.77 -4.24 18.02
CA VAL A 36 -1.28 -4.23 19.39
C VAL A 36 -2.60 -3.47 19.47
N SER A 37 -2.68 -2.29 18.84
CA SER A 37 -3.90 -1.46 18.85
C SER A 37 -5.07 -2.18 18.19
N TYR A 38 -4.84 -2.91 17.07
CA TYR A 38 -5.89 -3.68 16.41
C TYR A 38 -6.41 -4.78 17.32
N ILE A 39 -5.53 -5.61 17.90
CA ILE A 39 -5.92 -6.69 18.82
C ILE A 39 -6.65 -6.14 20.04
N ALA A 40 -6.13 -5.09 20.66
CA ALA A 40 -6.75 -4.45 21.83
C ALA A 40 -8.14 -3.91 21.51
N THR A 41 -8.30 -3.18 20.38
CA THR A 41 -9.60 -2.62 19.97
C THR A 41 -10.64 -3.71 19.75
N VAL A 42 -10.27 -4.79 19.03
CA VAL A 42 -11.15 -5.93 18.78
C VAL A 42 -11.51 -6.62 20.11
N ALA A 43 -10.54 -6.89 20.97
CA ALA A 43 -10.79 -7.52 22.27
C ALA A 43 -11.71 -6.67 23.17
N MET A 44 -11.48 -5.36 23.24
CA MET A 44 -12.33 -4.44 24.00
C MET A 44 -13.76 -4.36 23.45
N ALA A 45 -13.93 -4.45 22.14
CA ALA A 45 -15.25 -4.47 21.52
C ALA A 45 -15.98 -5.79 21.80
N LEU A 46 -15.30 -6.94 21.70
CA LEU A 46 -15.88 -8.25 21.97
C LEU A 46 -16.24 -8.44 23.45
N THR A 47 -15.50 -7.81 24.37
CA THR A 47 -15.81 -7.85 25.83
C THR A 47 -16.79 -6.78 26.29
N GLY A 48 -17.29 -5.93 25.37
CA GLY A 48 -18.23 -4.84 25.69
C GLY A 48 -17.61 -3.63 26.39
N VAL A 49 -16.27 -3.60 26.59
CA VAL A 49 -15.55 -2.45 27.17
C VAL A 49 -15.57 -1.26 26.22
N LEU A 50 -15.52 -1.51 24.91
CA LEU A 50 -15.62 -0.49 23.87
C LEU A 50 -16.87 -0.77 23.03
N SER A 51 -17.76 0.23 22.89
CA SER A 51 -18.93 0.08 22.02
C SER A 51 -18.53 0.02 20.54
N LEU A 52 -19.37 -0.56 19.70
CA LEU A 52 -19.09 -0.71 18.26
C LEU A 52 -19.00 0.64 17.53
N LEU A 53 -19.71 1.67 18.02
CA LEU A 53 -19.71 2.99 17.38
C LEU A 53 -18.30 3.61 17.23
N PRO A 54 -17.47 3.71 18.27
CA PRO A 54 -16.05 4.10 18.12
C PRO A 54 -15.15 2.96 17.62
N ALA A 55 -15.47 1.68 17.90
CA ALA A 55 -14.61 0.57 17.50
C ALA A 55 -14.51 0.43 15.97
N VAL A 56 -15.62 0.60 15.24
CA VAL A 56 -15.65 0.47 13.76
C VAL A 56 -14.70 1.46 13.08
N PRO A 57 -14.78 2.79 13.30
CA PRO A 57 -13.84 3.71 12.66
C PRO A 57 -12.39 3.51 13.11
N ILE A 58 -12.14 3.08 14.36
CA ILE A 58 -10.78 2.78 14.81
C ILE A 58 -10.23 1.56 14.04
N VAL A 59 -10.98 0.46 13.95
CA VAL A 59 -10.56 -0.74 13.20
C VAL A 59 -10.39 -0.42 11.71
N ALA A 60 -11.25 0.40 11.12
CA ALA A 60 -11.11 0.86 9.74
C ALA A 60 -9.80 1.64 9.52
N LEU A 61 -9.49 2.58 10.43
CA LEU A 61 -8.23 3.34 10.38
C LEU A 61 -7.02 2.42 10.55
N LEU A 62 -7.06 1.49 11.51
CA LEU A 62 -5.97 0.53 11.73
C LEU A 62 -5.79 -0.41 10.53
N THR A 63 -6.87 -0.81 9.85
CA THR A 63 -6.80 -1.56 8.60
C THR A 63 -6.09 -0.76 7.51
N TYR A 64 -6.47 0.49 7.31
CA TYR A 64 -5.82 1.40 6.36
C TYR A 64 -4.32 1.53 6.63
N LEU A 65 -3.93 1.85 7.87
CA LEU A 65 -2.53 2.11 8.24
C LEU A 65 -1.64 0.86 8.16
N ASN A 66 -2.17 -0.33 8.45
CA ASN A 66 -1.41 -1.59 8.41
C ASN A 66 -0.92 -1.95 7.00
N TYR A 67 -1.54 -1.42 5.95
CA TYR A 67 -1.06 -1.66 4.60
C TYR A 67 0.37 -1.14 4.38
N THR A 68 0.74 -0.02 4.98
CA THR A 68 2.11 0.49 4.91
C THR A 68 3.13 -0.55 5.41
N VAL A 69 2.82 -1.25 6.50
CA VAL A 69 3.68 -2.30 7.07
C VAL A 69 3.76 -3.53 6.16
N LEU A 70 2.61 -3.96 5.61
CA LEU A 70 2.56 -5.05 4.62
C LEU A 70 3.41 -4.72 3.40
N HIS A 71 3.21 -3.56 2.84
CA HIS A 71 3.84 -3.04 1.64
C HIS A 71 5.37 -2.91 1.81
N GLU A 72 5.84 -2.31 2.90
CA GLU A 72 7.26 -2.25 3.26
C GLU A 72 7.87 -3.65 3.43
N SER A 73 7.11 -4.61 4.00
CA SER A 73 7.55 -6.00 4.14
C SER A 73 7.71 -6.70 2.78
N VAL A 74 6.83 -6.42 1.82
CA VAL A 74 6.91 -6.98 0.46
C VAL A 74 8.21 -6.56 -0.22
N HIS A 75 8.59 -5.28 -0.11
CA HIS A 75 9.79 -4.72 -0.71
C HIS A 75 11.07 -4.96 0.09
N GLY A 76 10.95 -5.45 1.33
CA GLY A 76 12.08 -5.71 2.22
C GLY A 76 12.76 -4.44 2.73
N SER A 77 12.10 -3.29 2.67
CA SER A 77 12.61 -2.00 3.14
C SER A 77 12.76 -1.93 4.67
N ILE A 78 11.97 -2.73 5.43
CA ILE A 78 11.97 -2.75 6.90
C ILE A 78 13.36 -3.06 7.49
N ILE A 79 14.06 -4.01 6.93
CA ILE A 79 15.34 -4.51 7.47
C ILE A 79 16.57 -3.97 6.74
N GLY A 80 16.35 -3.21 5.67
CA GLY A 80 17.44 -2.73 4.82
C GLY A 80 18.35 -3.87 4.34
N ASN A 81 19.64 -3.77 4.64
CA ASN A 81 20.63 -4.80 4.29
C ASN A 81 20.88 -5.85 5.41
N ARG A 82 20.19 -5.77 6.55
CA ARG A 82 20.39 -6.65 7.73
C ARG A 82 19.66 -7.97 7.56
N GLN A 83 20.27 -8.94 6.87
CA GLN A 83 19.66 -10.26 6.61
C GLN A 83 19.34 -11.06 7.89
N SER A 84 20.05 -10.85 8.98
CA SER A 84 19.76 -11.45 10.30
C SER A 84 18.38 -11.07 10.85
N LEU A 85 17.81 -9.95 10.40
CA LEU A 85 16.50 -9.46 10.82
C LEU A 85 15.35 -9.88 9.87
N ARG A 86 15.60 -10.79 8.92
CA ARG A 86 14.55 -11.26 7.98
C ARG A 86 13.30 -11.80 8.68
N TRP A 87 13.46 -12.35 9.88
CA TRP A 87 12.34 -12.84 10.67
C TRP A 87 11.42 -11.69 11.12
N ILE A 88 11.96 -10.49 11.47
CA ILE A 88 11.16 -9.30 11.82
C ILE A 88 10.35 -8.85 10.60
N ASN A 89 10.99 -8.74 9.43
CA ASN A 89 10.29 -8.38 8.19
C ASN A 89 9.11 -9.32 7.90
N LYS A 90 9.33 -10.63 8.06
CA LYS A 90 8.29 -11.64 7.86
C LYS A 90 7.20 -11.55 8.91
N ALA A 91 7.56 -11.44 10.20
CA ALA A 91 6.59 -11.36 11.29
C ALA A 91 5.65 -10.16 11.15
N LEU A 92 6.20 -8.97 10.85
CA LEU A 92 5.42 -7.76 10.62
C LEU A 92 4.56 -7.88 9.34
N GLY A 93 5.13 -8.46 8.27
CA GLY A 93 4.38 -8.70 7.04
C GLY A 93 3.20 -9.65 7.24
N TYR A 94 3.40 -10.78 7.94
CA TYR A 94 2.30 -11.71 8.25
C TYR A 94 1.26 -11.13 9.19
N MET A 95 1.68 -10.35 10.19
CA MET A 95 0.75 -9.66 11.09
C MET A 95 -0.13 -8.66 10.31
N ALA A 96 0.46 -7.82 9.48
CA ALA A 96 -0.26 -6.86 8.67
C ALA A 96 -1.17 -7.56 7.64
N ALA A 97 -0.69 -8.62 7.00
CA ALA A 97 -1.45 -9.47 6.08
C ALA A 97 -2.69 -10.10 6.77
N TRP A 98 -2.52 -10.58 8.01
CA TRP A 98 -3.61 -11.12 8.82
C TRP A 98 -4.67 -10.08 9.16
N ILE A 99 -4.28 -8.85 9.51
CA ILE A 99 -5.19 -7.73 9.79
C ILE A 99 -5.98 -7.35 8.53
N LEU A 100 -5.29 -7.23 7.41
CA LEU A 100 -5.84 -6.85 6.11
C LEU A 100 -6.66 -7.96 5.42
N MET A 101 -6.56 -9.21 5.91
CA MET A 101 -7.09 -10.41 5.24
C MET A 101 -6.54 -10.59 3.80
N ILE A 102 -5.32 -10.12 3.57
CA ILE A 102 -4.60 -10.24 2.30
C ILE A 102 -3.43 -11.20 2.51
N PRO A 103 -3.40 -12.40 1.89
CA PRO A 103 -2.27 -13.32 2.06
C PRO A 103 -0.97 -12.71 1.56
N LEU A 104 0.05 -12.59 2.43
CA LEU A 104 1.37 -12.05 2.08
C LEU A 104 1.99 -12.77 0.88
N THR A 105 1.80 -14.09 0.82
CA THR A 105 2.32 -14.92 -0.28
C THR A 105 1.72 -14.53 -1.62
N ALA A 106 0.41 -14.33 -1.72
CA ALA A 106 -0.25 -13.92 -2.94
C ALA A 106 0.08 -12.46 -3.28
N HIS A 107 -0.06 -11.58 -2.30
CA HIS A 107 0.16 -10.14 -2.47
C HIS A 107 1.57 -9.82 -2.98
N ARG A 108 2.60 -10.49 -2.48
CA ARG A 108 3.97 -10.28 -2.97
C ARG A 108 4.11 -10.50 -4.47
N HIS A 109 3.44 -11.51 -5.02
CA HIS A 109 3.52 -11.82 -6.46
C HIS A 109 2.72 -10.86 -7.29
N GLU A 110 1.52 -10.54 -6.85
CA GLU A 110 0.63 -9.61 -7.52
C GLU A 110 1.21 -8.20 -7.50
N HIS A 111 1.61 -7.68 -6.35
CA HIS A 111 2.19 -6.36 -6.19
C HIS A 111 3.51 -6.18 -6.97
N THR A 112 4.33 -7.25 -7.07
CA THR A 112 5.51 -7.23 -7.93
C THR A 112 5.14 -7.16 -9.40
N ALA A 113 4.04 -7.79 -9.82
CA ALA A 113 3.55 -7.69 -11.20
C ALA A 113 3.00 -6.29 -11.48
N HIS A 114 2.24 -5.71 -10.54
CA HIS A 114 1.78 -4.34 -10.60
C HIS A 114 2.91 -3.33 -10.82
N HIS A 115 3.99 -3.38 -10.03
CA HIS A 115 5.16 -2.51 -10.24
C HIS A 115 5.85 -2.66 -11.61
N ARG A 116 5.76 -3.83 -12.23
CA ARG A 116 6.37 -4.07 -13.56
C ARG A 116 5.50 -3.60 -14.71
N HIS A 117 4.20 -3.59 -14.50
CA HIS A 117 3.20 -3.43 -15.54
C HIS A 117 2.17 -2.34 -15.21
N THR A 118 2.51 -1.44 -14.30
CA THR A 118 1.61 -0.38 -13.82
C THR A 118 0.90 0.32 -14.98
N ASN A 119 -0.44 0.37 -14.92
CA ASN A 119 -1.35 0.93 -15.92
C ASN A 119 -1.40 0.17 -17.27
N ASP A 120 -0.77 -0.98 -17.39
CA ASP A 120 -0.95 -1.84 -18.58
C ASP A 120 -2.25 -2.65 -18.44
N GLU A 121 -3.23 -2.39 -19.29
CA GLU A 121 -4.55 -3.04 -19.24
C GLU A 121 -4.47 -4.58 -19.28
N ALA A 122 -3.51 -5.13 -20.04
CA ALA A 122 -3.38 -6.57 -20.22
C ALA A 122 -2.58 -7.26 -19.09
N ALA A 123 -1.70 -6.54 -18.41
CA ALA A 123 -0.70 -7.14 -17.53
C ALA A 123 -0.73 -6.63 -16.06
N ASP A 124 -1.29 -5.44 -15.82
CA ASP A 124 -1.43 -4.90 -14.46
C ASP A 124 -2.61 -5.55 -13.74
N PRO A 125 -2.37 -6.32 -12.65
CA PRO A 125 -3.47 -6.91 -11.88
C PRO A 125 -4.39 -5.86 -11.24
N ASP A 126 -3.91 -4.63 -11.03
CA ASP A 126 -4.62 -3.54 -10.38
C ASP A 126 -5.24 -2.53 -11.36
N PHE A 127 -5.18 -2.77 -12.66
CA PHE A 127 -5.70 -1.86 -13.69
C PHE A 127 -7.16 -1.42 -13.45
N HIS A 128 -8.00 -2.31 -12.89
CA HIS A 128 -9.39 -2.04 -12.59
C HIS A 128 -9.62 -0.93 -11.53
N ILE A 129 -8.59 -0.56 -10.76
CA ILE A 129 -8.66 0.50 -9.72
C ILE A 129 -8.97 1.86 -10.34
N GLY A 130 -8.55 2.12 -11.57
CA GLY A 130 -8.91 3.34 -12.31
C GLY A 130 -10.43 3.59 -12.42
N GLN A 131 -11.24 2.55 -12.27
CA GLN A 131 -12.72 2.65 -12.32
C GLN A 131 -13.33 3.27 -11.04
N MET A 132 -12.58 3.44 -9.95
CA MET A 132 -13.07 4.05 -8.70
C MET A 132 -13.58 5.49 -8.89
N ARG A 133 -13.16 6.19 -9.94
CA ARG A 133 -13.56 7.58 -10.25
C ARG A 133 -15.07 7.77 -10.44
N ASN A 134 -15.80 6.72 -10.74
CA ASN A 134 -17.17 6.82 -11.22
C ASN A 134 -18.20 7.04 -10.11
N SER A 135 -18.01 6.42 -8.93
CA SER A 135 -18.94 6.56 -7.80
C SER A 135 -18.46 5.75 -6.58
N LEU A 136 -19.08 5.99 -5.41
CA LEU A 136 -18.82 5.16 -4.23
C LEU A 136 -19.13 3.67 -4.45
N PRO A 137 -20.24 3.27 -5.10
CA PRO A 137 -20.44 1.86 -5.46
C PRO A 137 -19.34 1.30 -6.37
N ALA A 138 -18.81 2.09 -7.31
CA ALA A 138 -17.69 1.67 -8.14
C ALA A 138 -16.41 1.50 -7.31
N ALA A 139 -16.15 2.37 -6.33
CA ALA A 139 -15.02 2.23 -5.42
C ALA A 139 -15.13 0.96 -4.56
N VAL A 140 -16.29 0.68 -4.00
CA VAL A 140 -16.54 -0.57 -3.24
C VAL A 140 -16.37 -1.80 -4.14
N ARG A 141 -16.89 -1.76 -5.36
CA ARG A 141 -16.73 -2.86 -6.34
C ARG A 141 -15.26 -3.09 -6.67
N ALA A 142 -14.49 -2.03 -6.94
CA ALA A 142 -13.06 -2.14 -7.21
C ALA A 142 -12.30 -2.71 -6.01
N THR A 143 -12.68 -2.34 -4.78
CA THR A 143 -12.12 -2.92 -3.54
C THR A 143 -12.37 -4.43 -3.48
N MET A 144 -13.59 -4.87 -3.70
CA MET A 144 -13.91 -6.29 -3.70
C MET A 144 -13.20 -7.04 -4.84
N GLN A 145 -13.10 -6.42 -6.01
CA GLN A 145 -12.38 -6.98 -7.15
C GLN A 145 -10.89 -7.14 -6.85
N THR A 146 -10.24 -6.17 -6.20
CA THR A 146 -8.83 -6.27 -5.75
C THR A 146 -8.64 -7.44 -4.80
N CYS A 147 -9.56 -7.65 -3.85
CA CYS A 147 -9.48 -8.81 -2.95
C CYS A 147 -9.54 -10.14 -3.71
N ILE A 148 -10.36 -10.22 -4.75
CA ILE A 148 -10.48 -11.43 -5.59
C ILE A 148 -9.24 -11.55 -6.50
N SER A 149 -8.71 -10.44 -7.02
CA SER A 149 -7.56 -10.43 -7.93
C SER A 149 -6.32 -11.04 -7.29
N GLN A 150 -6.09 -10.81 -6.00
CA GLN A 150 -4.99 -11.41 -5.23
C GLN A 150 -4.95 -12.95 -5.40
N PHE A 151 -6.09 -13.58 -5.16
CA PHE A 151 -6.22 -15.04 -5.26
C PHE A 151 -6.22 -15.53 -6.71
N SER A 152 -6.95 -14.86 -7.58
CA SER A 152 -7.05 -15.24 -8.99
C SER A 152 -5.72 -15.09 -9.71
N PHE A 153 -4.97 -14.02 -9.44
CA PHE A 153 -3.64 -13.80 -10.00
C PHE A 153 -2.67 -14.90 -9.57
N TYR A 154 -2.64 -15.22 -8.26
CA TYR A 154 -1.75 -16.27 -7.76
C TYR A 154 -2.13 -17.63 -8.32
N SER A 155 -3.41 -18.01 -8.32
CA SER A 155 -3.85 -19.30 -8.82
C SER A 155 -3.60 -19.49 -10.32
N LYS A 156 -3.82 -18.47 -11.13
CA LYS A 156 -3.58 -18.52 -12.59
C LYS A 156 -2.10 -18.50 -12.95
N ASN A 157 -1.31 -17.68 -12.28
CA ASN A 157 0.07 -17.39 -12.73
C ASN A 157 1.16 -18.11 -11.94
N ARG A 158 0.86 -18.54 -10.70
CA ARG A 158 1.87 -19.04 -9.75
C ARG A 158 1.60 -20.44 -9.20
N TRP A 159 0.34 -20.81 -8.96
CA TRP A 159 0.00 -22.05 -8.24
C TRP A 159 0.72 -23.29 -8.77
N MET A 160 0.67 -23.53 -10.07
CA MET A 160 1.31 -24.70 -10.70
C MET A 160 2.84 -24.58 -10.83
N LYS A 161 3.37 -23.34 -10.76
CA LYS A 161 4.81 -23.06 -10.91
C LYS A 161 5.54 -22.90 -9.57
N ALA A 162 4.77 -22.66 -8.49
CA ALA A 162 5.33 -22.43 -7.17
C ALA A 162 5.74 -23.77 -6.49
N PRO A 163 6.78 -23.74 -5.66
CA PRO A 163 7.07 -24.90 -4.80
C PRO A 163 5.85 -25.24 -3.90
N PRO A 164 5.56 -26.53 -3.63
CA PRO A 164 4.42 -26.93 -2.79
C PRO A 164 4.37 -26.23 -1.42
N LYS A 165 5.53 -25.97 -0.82
CA LYS A 165 5.67 -25.23 0.43
C LYS A 165 5.09 -23.80 0.36
N GLN A 166 5.20 -23.14 -0.80
CA GLN A 166 4.66 -21.80 -0.97
C GLN A 166 3.13 -21.81 -1.04
N ASN A 167 2.56 -22.80 -1.74
CA ASN A 167 1.11 -23.01 -1.76
C ASN A 167 0.56 -23.36 -0.38
N LEU A 168 1.30 -24.18 0.39
CA LEU A 168 0.95 -24.47 1.78
C LEU A 168 0.94 -23.20 2.63
N TYR A 169 1.92 -22.31 2.48
CA TYR A 169 1.90 -21.03 3.20
C TYR A 169 0.69 -20.19 2.84
N LEU A 170 0.35 -20.09 1.56
CA LEU A 170 -0.90 -19.38 1.16
C LEU A 170 -2.13 -19.96 1.87
N CYS A 171 -2.28 -21.29 1.88
CA CYS A 171 -3.41 -21.93 2.56
C CYS A 171 -3.41 -21.65 4.07
N LEU A 172 -2.25 -21.72 4.71
CA LEU A 172 -2.11 -21.41 6.15
C LEU A 172 -2.41 -19.93 6.46
N GLU A 173 -1.99 -19.00 5.61
CA GLU A 173 -2.29 -17.57 5.75
C GLU A 173 -3.80 -17.31 5.65
N VAL A 174 -4.48 -17.92 4.68
CA VAL A 174 -5.93 -17.83 4.51
C VAL A 174 -6.64 -18.44 5.73
N ALA A 175 -6.25 -19.63 6.15
CA ALA A 175 -6.83 -20.29 7.32
C ALA A 175 -6.62 -19.46 8.60
N ALA A 176 -5.42 -18.94 8.82
CA ALA A 176 -5.10 -18.08 9.96
C ALA A 176 -5.92 -16.77 9.97
N ALA A 177 -6.22 -16.21 8.79
CA ALA A 177 -7.06 -15.03 8.69
C ALA A 177 -8.55 -15.35 8.92
N LEU A 178 -9.06 -16.44 8.37
CA LEU A 178 -10.50 -16.73 8.41
C LEU A 178 -10.96 -17.45 9.68
N ILE A 179 -10.20 -18.46 10.15
CA ILE A 179 -10.64 -19.33 11.26
C ILE A 179 -10.94 -18.54 12.54
N PRO A 180 -10.11 -17.62 13.04
CA PRO A 180 -10.43 -16.86 14.25
C PRO A 180 -11.67 -15.97 14.10
N ARG A 181 -11.89 -15.39 12.93
CA ARG A 181 -13.05 -14.53 12.64
C ARG A 181 -14.33 -15.34 12.57
N LEU A 182 -14.29 -16.49 11.94
CA LEU A 182 -15.41 -17.43 11.91
C LEU A 182 -15.73 -18.01 13.29
N ALA A 183 -14.69 -18.23 14.12
CA ALA A 183 -14.88 -18.68 15.51
C ALA A 183 -15.59 -17.62 16.35
N VAL A 184 -15.26 -16.33 16.20
CA VAL A 184 -15.97 -15.22 16.85
C VAL A 184 -17.45 -15.20 16.43
N PHE A 185 -17.71 -15.34 15.11
CA PHE A 185 -19.07 -15.40 14.59
C PHE A 185 -19.85 -16.60 15.16
N ALA A 186 -19.24 -17.78 15.14
CA ALA A 186 -19.87 -19.03 15.64
C ALA A 186 -20.06 -19.05 17.16
N ALA A 187 -19.25 -18.28 17.91
CA ALA A 187 -19.41 -18.11 19.35
C ALA A 187 -20.59 -17.19 19.76
N GLY A 188 -21.35 -16.67 18.77
CA GLY A 188 -22.52 -15.83 19.02
C GLY A 188 -22.26 -14.33 18.90
N TYR A 189 -21.02 -13.88 18.67
CA TYR A 189 -20.63 -12.46 18.46
C TYR A 189 -20.80 -12.04 17.01
N TRP A 190 -21.94 -12.41 16.39
CA TRP A 190 -22.14 -12.20 14.95
C TRP A 190 -22.28 -10.71 14.57
N VAL A 191 -22.84 -9.86 15.46
CA VAL A 191 -22.95 -8.41 15.24
C VAL A 191 -21.57 -7.77 15.24
N GLU A 192 -20.76 -8.08 16.26
CA GLU A 192 -19.39 -7.61 16.40
C GLU A 192 -18.51 -8.11 15.24
N ALA A 193 -18.66 -9.37 14.85
CA ALA A 193 -17.94 -9.95 13.72
C ALA A 193 -18.26 -9.23 12.41
N LEU A 194 -19.52 -8.97 12.12
CA LEU A 194 -19.95 -8.21 10.93
C LEU A 194 -19.48 -6.76 10.99
N ALA A 195 -19.58 -6.11 12.16
CA ALA A 195 -19.18 -4.73 12.33
C ALA A 195 -17.65 -4.54 12.18
N LEU A 196 -16.85 -5.40 12.84
CA LEU A 196 -15.40 -5.23 12.91
C LEU A 196 -14.67 -5.88 11.73
N PHE A 197 -15.07 -7.08 11.31
CA PHE A 197 -14.34 -7.85 10.29
C PHE A 197 -14.89 -7.69 8.87
N VAL A 198 -16.11 -7.16 8.72
CA VAL A 198 -16.69 -6.90 7.40
C VAL A 198 -16.83 -5.40 7.17
N LEU A 199 -17.63 -4.68 7.97
CA LEU A 199 -17.92 -3.27 7.74
C LEU A 199 -16.66 -2.40 7.92
N ALA A 200 -15.98 -2.50 9.08
CA ALA A 200 -14.79 -1.71 9.35
C ALA A 200 -13.66 -2.05 8.37
N TRP A 201 -13.48 -3.33 8.05
CA TRP A 201 -12.51 -3.77 7.06
C TRP A 201 -12.82 -3.19 5.66
N LEU A 202 -14.07 -3.26 5.21
CA LEU A 202 -14.48 -2.73 3.90
C LEU A 202 -14.25 -1.22 3.81
N ILE A 203 -14.58 -0.47 4.87
CA ILE A 203 -14.31 0.98 4.94
C ILE A 203 -12.80 1.23 4.84
N GLY A 204 -12.00 0.57 5.68
CA GLY A 204 -10.55 0.74 5.71
C GLY A 204 -9.89 0.34 4.38
N ALA A 205 -10.30 -0.77 3.78
CA ALA A 205 -9.79 -1.25 2.50
C ALA A 205 -10.19 -0.32 1.33
N THR A 206 -11.41 0.24 1.34
CA THR A 206 -11.83 1.18 0.30
C THR A 206 -11.06 2.49 0.39
N VAL A 207 -10.87 3.03 1.60
CA VAL A 207 -10.05 4.23 1.83
C VAL A 207 -8.59 3.96 1.43
N LEU A 208 -8.07 2.79 1.79
CA LEU A 208 -6.73 2.35 1.38
C LEU A 208 -6.57 2.38 -0.13
N LEU A 209 -7.40 1.67 -0.87
CA LEU A 209 -7.27 1.60 -2.33
C LEU A 209 -7.50 2.95 -3.00
N TYR A 210 -8.39 3.78 -2.45
CA TYR A 210 -8.59 5.13 -2.97
C TYR A 210 -7.33 5.99 -2.82
N LEU A 211 -6.70 5.98 -1.65
CA LEU A 211 -5.54 6.83 -1.34
C LEU A 211 -4.21 6.26 -1.86
N PHE A 212 -3.99 4.93 -1.73
CA PHE A 212 -2.72 4.29 -2.08
C PHE A 212 -2.63 3.83 -3.55
N ALA A 213 -3.78 3.69 -4.21
CA ALA A 213 -3.79 3.20 -5.58
C ALA A 213 -4.48 4.20 -6.52
N TYR A 214 -5.77 4.51 -6.32
CA TYR A 214 -6.51 5.35 -7.27
C TYR A 214 -5.95 6.77 -7.42
N VAL A 215 -5.72 7.49 -6.31
CA VAL A 215 -5.30 8.91 -6.38
C VAL A 215 -3.89 9.04 -6.94
N VAL A 216 -2.98 8.14 -6.57
CA VAL A 216 -1.54 8.26 -6.82
C VAL A 216 -1.07 7.57 -8.11
N HIS A 217 -1.96 6.84 -8.80
CA HIS A 217 -1.67 6.26 -10.12
C HIS A 217 -2.22 7.10 -11.29
N ARG A 218 -2.67 8.33 -11.00
CA ARG A 218 -3.10 9.26 -12.05
C ARG A 218 -1.95 9.59 -13.01
N PRO A 219 -2.25 9.74 -14.30
CA PRO A 219 -3.56 9.76 -14.95
C PRO A 219 -4.18 8.37 -15.27
N HIS A 220 -3.61 7.24 -14.84
CA HIS A 220 -4.03 5.86 -15.12
C HIS A 220 -3.85 5.36 -16.56
N GLU A 221 -3.19 6.13 -17.40
CA GLU A 221 -3.08 5.84 -18.85
C GLU A 221 -1.61 5.71 -19.29
N GLN A 222 -0.68 6.17 -18.47
CA GLN A 222 0.74 6.18 -18.83
C GLN A 222 1.43 4.94 -18.28
N VAL A 223 2.16 4.25 -19.17
CA VAL A 223 2.99 3.10 -18.85
C VAL A 223 4.45 3.50 -18.96
N GLY A 224 5.25 3.14 -17.98
CA GLY A 224 6.69 3.34 -17.98
C GLY A 224 7.23 4.11 -16.79
N ARG A 225 8.51 3.89 -16.57
CA ARG A 225 9.24 4.45 -15.44
C ARG A 225 9.10 5.98 -15.40
N TYR A 226 8.86 6.55 -14.25
CA TYR A 226 8.59 7.97 -13.93
C TYR A 226 7.18 8.47 -14.26
N VAL A 227 6.46 7.87 -15.20
CA VAL A 227 5.18 8.42 -15.71
C VAL A 227 3.96 7.61 -15.29
N ASP A 228 4.16 6.40 -14.80
CA ASP A 228 3.10 5.44 -14.43
C ASP A 228 2.37 5.78 -13.11
N THR A 229 2.98 6.63 -12.29
CA THR A 229 2.45 7.08 -11.00
C THR A 229 2.70 8.56 -10.78
N SER A 230 2.03 9.16 -9.81
CA SER A 230 2.10 10.60 -9.56
C SER A 230 2.60 10.96 -8.17
N THR A 231 3.11 12.19 -8.06
CA THR A 231 3.31 12.91 -6.80
C THR A 231 2.17 13.90 -6.59
N VAL A 232 1.58 13.92 -5.39
CA VAL A 232 0.54 14.87 -4.99
C VAL A 232 1.10 15.81 -3.94
N LEU A 233 1.27 17.08 -4.31
CA LEU A 233 1.79 18.12 -3.42
C LEU A 233 0.64 18.81 -2.68
N LEU A 234 0.76 18.88 -1.36
CA LEU A 234 -0.24 19.44 -0.46
C LEU A 234 0.14 20.88 -0.08
N PRO A 235 -0.76 21.85 -0.25
CA PRO A 235 -0.47 23.24 0.12
C PRO A 235 -0.65 23.50 1.61
N GLY A 236 -0.10 24.62 2.07
CA GLY A 236 -0.40 25.21 3.37
C GLY A 236 0.31 24.54 4.56
N PRO A 237 0.02 25.01 5.78
CA PRO A 237 0.75 24.63 6.99
C PRO A 237 0.48 23.18 7.43
N LEU A 238 -0.63 22.58 7.02
CA LEU A 238 -1.02 21.22 7.38
C LEU A 238 -0.44 20.14 6.46
N HIS A 239 0.35 20.52 5.44
CA HIS A 239 0.90 19.55 4.47
C HIS A 239 1.66 18.41 5.15
N LYS A 240 2.43 18.68 6.20
CA LYS A 240 3.17 17.64 6.94
C LYS A 240 2.25 16.66 7.64
N LEU A 241 1.21 17.17 8.32
CA LEU A 241 0.23 16.33 8.99
C LEU A 241 -0.52 15.43 8.00
N VAL A 242 -1.00 16.01 6.89
CA VAL A 242 -1.72 15.23 5.87
C VAL A 242 -0.80 14.21 5.20
N THR A 243 0.45 14.56 4.89
CA THR A 243 1.47 13.62 4.39
C THR A 243 1.66 12.45 5.37
N TRP A 244 1.74 12.72 6.67
CA TRP A 244 1.84 11.68 7.70
C TRP A 244 0.60 10.79 7.76
N LEU A 245 -0.59 11.37 7.76
CA LEU A 245 -1.85 10.62 7.74
C LEU A 245 -2.01 9.81 6.44
N TRP A 246 -1.49 10.31 5.34
CA TRP A 246 -1.44 9.59 4.06
C TRP A 246 -0.26 8.61 3.97
N MET A 247 0.46 8.40 5.05
CA MET A 247 1.62 7.50 5.11
C MET A 247 2.65 7.79 4.00
N PHE A 248 2.85 9.07 3.67
CA PHE A 248 3.74 9.55 2.61
C PHE A 248 3.41 9.06 1.20
N GLN A 249 2.23 8.46 0.99
CA GLN A 249 1.85 7.94 -0.33
C GLN A 249 1.52 9.03 -1.34
N ASN A 250 1.36 10.26 -0.90
CA ASN A 250 1.36 11.40 -1.82
C ASN A 250 2.66 11.55 -2.63
N TYR A 251 3.74 10.81 -2.27
CA TYR A 251 4.99 10.66 -3.03
C TYR A 251 5.13 9.27 -3.66
N HIS A 252 4.04 8.67 -4.10
CA HIS A 252 4.00 7.29 -4.60
C HIS A 252 4.89 7.03 -5.82
N SER A 253 5.09 8.05 -6.66
CA SER A 253 6.04 8.00 -7.77
C SER A 253 7.49 7.72 -7.32
N VAL A 254 7.90 8.23 -6.14
CA VAL A 254 9.20 7.90 -5.54
C VAL A 254 9.26 6.43 -5.13
N HIS A 255 8.14 5.91 -4.60
CA HIS A 255 8.02 4.51 -4.24
C HIS A 255 8.16 3.58 -5.45
N HIS A 256 7.43 3.83 -6.55
CA HIS A 256 7.55 3.02 -7.77
C HIS A 256 8.96 3.03 -8.36
N LEU A 257 9.65 4.17 -8.28
CA LEU A 257 11.04 4.28 -8.73
C LEU A 257 12.03 3.52 -7.84
N PHE A 258 11.84 3.57 -6.51
CA PHE A 258 12.79 3.09 -5.51
C PHE A 258 12.08 2.39 -4.33
N PRO A 259 11.47 1.24 -4.55
CA PRO A 259 10.58 0.58 -3.58
C PRO A 259 11.29 0.08 -2.30
N ARG A 260 12.63 0.10 -2.27
CA ARG A 260 13.42 -0.22 -1.08
C ARG A 260 13.70 0.98 -0.18
N VAL A 261 13.31 2.18 -0.57
CA VAL A 261 13.35 3.36 0.30
C VAL A 261 12.19 3.28 1.28
N PRO A 262 12.40 3.39 2.60
CA PRO A 262 11.31 3.39 3.58
C PRO A 262 10.37 4.59 3.39
N PHE A 263 9.06 4.36 3.59
CA PHE A 263 7.99 5.32 3.29
C PHE A 263 8.22 6.72 3.88
N TYR A 264 8.70 6.82 5.10
CA TYR A 264 8.94 8.11 5.79
C TYR A 264 10.12 8.91 5.21
N LYS A 265 10.88 8.33 4.28
CA LYS A 265 11.97 9.00 3.55
C LYS A 265 11.54 9.50 2.15
N TYR A 266 10.32 9.18 1.67
CA TYR A 266 9.88 9.55 0.32
C TYR A 266 9.89 11.05 0.08
N ALA A 267 9.36 11.85 1.00
CA ALA A 267 9.34 13.32 0.86
C ALA A 267 10.75 13.91 0.75
N LYS A 268 11.70 13.40 1.53
CA LYS A 268 13.09 13.86 1.48
C LYS A 268 13.76 13.47 0.16
N LEU A 269 13.57 12.21 -0.28
CA LEU A 269 14.13 11.77 -1.56
C LEU A 269 13.50 12.54 -2.73
N TYR A 270 12.18 12.80 -2.68
CA TYR A 270 11.51 13.60 -3.71
C TYR A 270 12.17 14.97 -3.86
N GLN A 271 12.44 15.69 -2.76
CA GLN A 271 13.12 16.99 -2.79
C GLN A 271 14.53 16.93 -3.43
N GLU A 272 15.23 15.80 -3.29
CA GLU A 272 16.56 15.61 -3.88
C GLU A 272 16.53 15.28 -5.38
N ILE A 273 15.41 14.76 -5.90
CA ILE A 273 15.28 14.32 -7.29
C ILE A 273 14.13 15.01 -8.06
N GLU A 274 13.54 16.05 -7.50
CA GLU A 274 12.39 16.74 -8.11
C GLU A 274 12.69 17.22 -9.52
N ASP A 275 13.86 17.85 -9.73
CA ASP A 275 14.29 18.31 -11.04
C ASP A 275 14.39 17.16 -12.06
N ILE A 276 14.85 15.98 -11.58
CA ILE A 276 14.94 14.78 -12.40
C ILE A 276 13.53 14.28 -12.73
N MET A 277 12.61 14.27 -11.74
CA MET A 277 11.22 13.87 -11.94
C MET A 277 10.54 14.73 -13.00
N VAL A 278 10.72 16.06 -12.91
CA VAL A 278 10.21 17.03 -13.89
C VAL A 278 10.82 16.79 -15.26
N ALA A 279 12.16 16.66 -15.35
CA ALA A 279 12.86 16.42 -16.62
C ALA A 279 12.46 15.10 -17.30
N LYS A 280 12.01 14.11 -16.51
CA LYS A 280 11.51 12.80 -16.99
C LYS A 280 9.99 12.80 -17.26
N GLY A 281 9.30 13.94 -17.08
CA GLY A 281 7.88 14.07 -17.33
C GLY A 281 6.96 13.40 -16.30
N ALA A 282 7.45 13.19 -15.07
CA ALA A 282 6.64 12.60 -14.01
C ALA A 282 5.35 13.41 -13.75
N PRO A 283 4.19 12.77 -13.56
CA PRO A 283 2.96 13.44 -13.18
C PRO A 283 3.07 14.05 -11.77
N ILE A 284 2.95 15.36 -11.67
CA ILE A 284 2.93 16.10 -10.40
C ILE A 284 1.64 16.89 -10.34
N TYR A 285 0.88 16.70 -9.25
CA TYR A 285 -0.38 17.38 -9.00
C TYR A 285 -0.30 18.22 -7.75
N HIS A 286 -1.01 19.35 -7.75
CA HIS A 286 -1.25 20.17 -6.57
C HIS A 286 -2.69 20.01 -6.10
N VAL A 287 -2.89 19.90 -4.80
CA VAL A 287 -4.24 19.97 -4.21
C VAL A 287 -4.66 21.44 -4.17
N THR A 288 -5.78 21.75 -4.82
CA THR A 288 -6.39 23.08 -4.85
C THR A 288 -7.83 22.99 -4.35
N LEU A 289 -8.50 24.13 -4.21
CA LEU A 289 -9.94 24.19 -3.90
C LEU A 289 -10.81 23.58 -5.02
N ARG A 290 -10.28 23.44 -6.22
CA ARG A 290 -10.95 22.82 -7.38
C ARG A 290 -10.65 21.32 -7.53
N GLY A 291 -9.78 20.77 -6.68
CA GLY A 291 -9.34 19.38 -6.73
C GLY A 291 -7.86 19.24 -7.03
N LEU A 292 -7.49 18.15 -7.73
CA LEU A 292 -6.12 17.88 -8.14
C LEU A 292 -5.83 18.53 -9.50
N GLU A 293 -4.94 19.51 -9.52
CA GLU A 293 -4.51 20.22 -10.72
C GLU A 293 -3.08 19.82 -11.09
N PRO A 294 -2.79 19.54 -12.39
CA PRO A 294 -1.43 19.26 -12.84
C PRO A 294 -0.50 20.44 -12.58
N SER A 295 0.76 20.18 -12.21
CA SER A 295 1.77 21.24 -12.10
C SER A 295 2.00 21.91 -13.45
N SER A 296 1.99 23.26 -13.47
CA SER A 296 2.21 24.07 -14.68
C SER A 296 3.61 23.91 -15.30
N ALA A 297 4.55 23.27 -14.61
CA ALA A 297 5.88 22.98 -15.15
C ALA A 297 5.86 22.07 -16.41
N ARG A 298 4.72 21.43 -16.73
CA ARG A 298 4.53 20.62 -17.94
C ARG A 298 4.16 21.43 -19.20
N LEU A 299 3.78 22.70 -19.06
CA LEU A 299 3.32 23.53 -20.20
C LEU A 299 4.45 24.33 -20.86
N ALA A 300 5.70 24.17 -20.42
CA ALA A 300 6.86 24.94 -20.89
C ALA A 300 7.85 24.11 -21.75
N THR A 301 7.49 22.90 -22.15
CA THR A 301 8.26 22.07 -23.12
C THR A 301 7.41 21.74 -24.32
#